data_5e09dc6608260d4cc8a2510c9df275db
#
_entry.id   5e09dc6608260d4cc8a2510c9df275db
#
_cell.length_a   1.000
_cell.length_b   1.000
_cell.length_c   1.000
_cell.angle_alpha   90.00
_cell.angle_beta   90.00
_cell.angle_gamma   90.00
#
_symmetry.space_group_name_H-M   'P 1'
#
loop_
_entity.id
_entity.type
_entity.pdbx_description
1 polymer ?
#
loop_
_entity_poly.entity_id
_entity_poly.type
_entity_poly.pdbx_seq_one_letter_code
_entity_poly.pdbx_strand_id
1 'polypeptide(L)'
;MTLILNYAARSDMGLVRGNNEDSVYAGPRLLALADGMGGHAAGEVASQLVISAISPLDNDQPGDDILEDMRRHIESGNDLIREAICDNPDLDGMGTTLVAMLFDGAKMGMASVGDSRAYLLRDGELHQITRDDSFVQDLVDEGRITPGKPPSTPSEALLRML
;
A
#
# COMPACT_ATOMS: atom_id res chain seq x y z
N MET A 1 22.46 2.04 -21.49
CA MET A 1 21.41 1.03 -21.70
C MET A 1 20.18 1.50 -20.95
N THR A 2 19.10 1.75 -21.65
CA THR A 2 17.85 2.20 -21.00
C THR A 2 17.09 0.96 -20.56
N LEU A 3 16.82 0.84 -19.27
CA LEU A 3 15.97 -0.22 -18.75
C LEU A 3 14.50 0.17 -18.96
N ILE A 4 13.66 -0.80 -19.29
CA ILE A 4 12.22 -0.62 -19.48
C ILE A 4 11.51 -1.57 -18.52
N LEU A 5 10.56 -1.03 -17.77
CA LEU A 5 9.69 -1.80 -16.89
C LEU A 5 8.57 -2.43 -17.72
N ASN A 6 8.45 -3.76 -17.68
CA ASN A 6 7.25 -4.45 -18.17
C ASN A 6 6.37 -4.75 -16.97
N TYR A 7 5.10 -4.43 -17.07
CA TYR A 7 4.17 -4.52 -15.96
C TYR A 7 2.82 -5.09 -16.37
N ALA A 8 2.11 -5.63 -15.40
CA ALA A 8 0.70 -5.99 -15.50
C ALA A 8 0.03 -5.77 -14.14
N ALA A 9 -1.24 -5.43 -14.15
CA ALA A 9 -2.05 -5.29 -12.94
C ALA A 9 -3.34 -6.10 -13.09
N ARG A 10 -3.80 -6.65 -11.97
CA ARG A 10 -5.09 -7.31 -11.86
C ARG A 10 -5.65 -7.07 -10.47
N SER A 11 -6.93 -6.77 -10.40
CA SER A 11 -7.73 -6.74 -9.18
C SER A 11 -8.97 -7.61 -9.38
N ASP A 12 -9.45 -8.22 -8.33
CA ASP A 12 -10.60 -9.12 -8.36
C ASP A 12 -11.33 -9.06 -7.01
N MET A 13 -12.64 -8.95 -7.04
CA MET A 13 -13.47 -8.91 -5.85
C MET A 13 -13.45 -10.22 -5.04
N GLY A 14 -13.05 -11.32 -5.67
CA GLY A 14 -13.13 -12.66 -5.08
C GLY A 14 -14.55 -13.22 -5.07
N LEU A 15 -14.71 -14.36 -4.38
CA LEU A 15 -15.95 -15.14 -4.41
C LEU A 15 -16.88 -14.88 -3.21
N VAL A 16 -16.43 -14.15 -2.20
CA VAL A 16 -17.11 -13.99 -0.90
C VAL A 16 -17.48 -12.54 -0.61
N ARG A 17 -16.66 -11.59 -1.04
CA ARG A 17 -16.87 -10.16 -0.79
C ARG A 17 -17.99 -9.60 -1.67
N GLY A 18 -18.71 -8.61 -1.17
CA GLY A 18 -19.76 -7.91 -1.92
C GLY A 18 -19.25 -6.73 -2.73
N ASN A 19 -18.04 -6.24 -2.46
CA ASN A 19 -17.36 -5.13 -3.12
C ASN A 19 -15.86 -5.40 -3.18
N ASN A 20 -15.17 -4.65 -4.03
CA ASN A 20 -13.72 -4.62 -4.13
C ASN A 20 -13.23 -3.26 -3.63
N GLU A 21 -12.52 -3.24 -2.53
CA GLU A 21 -11.99 -2.03 -1.89
C GLU A 21 -10.52 -1.78 -2.27
N ASP A 22 -9.94 -2.64 -3.13
CA ASP A 22 -8.60 -2.49 -3.64
C ASP A 22 -8.55 -1.45 -4.76
N SER A 23 -7.47 -0.68 -4.79
CA SER A 23 -7.12 0.20 -5.90
C SER A 23 -5.70 -0.11 -6.37
N VAL A 24 -5.51 -0.07 -7.69
CA VAL A 24 -4.20 -0.35 -8.30
C VAL A 24 -3.85 0.71 -9.33
N TYR A 25 -2.56 0.98 -9.45
CA TYR A 25 -1.98 1.77 -10.52
C TYR A 25 -0.81 1.03 -11.15
N ALA A 26 -0.74 0.98 -12.47
CA ALA A 26 0.36 0.37 -13.18
C ALA A 26 0.72 1.21 -14.42
N GLY A 27 1.87 1.80 -14.39
CA GLY A 27 2.42 2.65 -15.44
C GLY A 27 3.89 2.37 -15.70
N PRO A 28 4.49 3.07 -16.67
CA PRO A 28 5.86 2.81 -17.11
C PRO A 28 6.92 3.05 -16.04
N ARG A 29 6.60 3.80 -14.99
CA ARG A 29 7.51 4.13 -13.90
C ARG A 29 6.96 3.84 -12.52
N LEU A 30 5.65 3.89 -12.32
CA LEU A 30 5.00 3.66 -11.03
C LEU A 30 4.14 2.41 -11.08
N LEU A 31 4.35 1.54 -10.11
CA LEU A 31 3.43 0.45 -9.77
C LEU A 31 2.96 0.67 -8.34
N ALA A 32 1.65 0.61 -8.12
CA ALA A 32 1.10 0.75 -6.78
C ALA A 32 -0.16 -0.07 -6.58
N LEU A 33 -0.34 -0.52 -5.35
CA LEU A 33 -1.59 -1.13 -4.91
C LEU A 33 -1.93 -0.61 -3.51
N ALA A 34 -3.21 -0.49 -3.25
CA ALA A 34 -3.78 -0.08 -1.98
C ALA A 34 -4.99 -0.97 -1.68
N ASP A 35 -4.98 -1.62 -0.52
CA ASP A 35 -6.09 -2.44 0.01
C ASP A 35 -6.82 -1.59 1.05
N GLY A 36 -8.02 -1.17 0.71
CA GLY A 36 -8.84 -0.30 1.54
C GLY A 36 -9.59 -1.05 2.62
N MET A 37 -9.76 -0.41 3.77
CA MET A 37 -10.61 -0.87 4.85
C MET A 37 -11.56 0.21 5.33
N GLY A 38 -12.74 -0.22 5.78
CA GLY A 38 -13.75 0.68 6.35
C GLY A 38 -15.14 0.08 6.22
N GLY A 39 -16.10 0.64 6.94
CA GLY A 39 -17.50 0.25 6.79
C GLY A 39 -18.08 0.75 5.46
N HIS A 40 -18.95 -0.04 4.86
CA HIS A 40 -19.62 0.29 3.58
C HIS A 40 -18.60 0.49 2.43
N ALA A 41 -18.60 1.65 1.78
CA ALA A 41 -17.69 1.98 0.68
C ALA A 41 -16.47 2.81 1.12
N ALA A 42 -16.22 2.93 2.42
CA ALA A 42 -15.17 3.82 2.95
C ALA A 42 -13.76 3.32 2.58
N GLY A 43 -13.53 2.00 2.57
CA GLY A 43 -12.27 1.42 2.14
C GLY A 43 -11.94 1.71 0.67
N GLU A 44 -12.94 1.62 -0.21
CA GLU A 44 -12.78 1.99 -1.62
C GLU A 44 -12.38 3.47 -1.78
N VAL A 45 -13.02 4.38 -1.01
CA VAL A 45 -12.65 5.80 -1.02
C VAL A 45 -11.21 6.00 -0.57
N ALA A 46 -10.80 5.36 0.54
CA ALA A 46 -9.44 5.49 1.07
C ALA A 46 -8.38 5.01 0.06
N SER A 47 -8.57 3.82 -0.52
CA SER A 47 -7.61 3.27 -1.49
C SER A 47 -7.53 4.14 -2.76
N GLN A 48 -8.65 4.64 -3.26
CA GLN A 48 -8.70 5.54 -4.43
C GLN A 48 -8.00 6.88 -4.16
N LEU A 49 -8.18 7.48 -2.98
CA LEU A 49 -7.53 8.74 -2.61
C LEU A 49 -6.00 8.60 -2.61
N VAL A 50 -5.48 7.53 -2.00
CA VAL A 50 -4.04 7.29 -1.94
C VAL A 50 -3.46 7.02 -3.32
N ILE A 51 -4.10 6.17 -4.14
CA ILE A 51 -3.66 5.93 -5.52
C ILE A 51 -3.69 7.22 -6.35
N SER A 52 -4.72 8.06 -6.19
CA SER A 52 -4.79 9.35 -6.88
C SER A 52 -3.66 10.29 -6.47
N ALA A 53 -3.30 10.31 -5.19
CA ALA A 53 -2.22 11.14 -4.67
C ALA A 53 -0.84 10.75 -5.23
N ILE A 54 -0.58 9.44 -5.42
CA ILE A 54 0.73 8.96 -5.85
C ILE A 54 0.86 8.80 -7.37
N SER A 55 -0.24 8.68 -8.11
CA SER A 55 -0.22 8.48 -9.56
C SER A 55 0.56 9.56 -10.35
N PRO A 56 0.64 10.85 -9.92
CA PRO A 56 1.47 11.85 -10.58
C PRO A 56 2.98 11.55 -10.59
N LEU A 57 3.45 10.61 -9.75
CA LEU A 57 4.84 10.15 -9.75
C LEU A 57 5.23 9.40 -11.04
N ASP A 58 4.24 8.94 -11.82
CA ASP A 58 4.46 8.27 -13.11
C ASP A 58 4.73 9.25 -14.27
N ASN A 59 5.15 10.48 -13.96
CA ASN A 59 5.53 11.45 -14.99
C ASN A 59 6.91 11.13 -15.58
N ASP A 60 7.22 11.73 -16.73
CA ASP A 60 8.49 11.52 -17.46
C ASP A 60 9.70 12.22 -16.81
N GLN A 61 9.48 13.08 -15.84
CA GLN A 61 10.52 13.84 -15.16
C GLN A 61 10.65 13.36 -13.70
N PRO A 62 11.54 12.38 -13.42
CA PRO A 62 11.84 11.99 -12.05
C PRO A 62 12.48 13.17 -11.31
N GLY A 63 12.09 13.35 -10.04
CA GLY A 63 12.83 14.21 -9.13
C GLY A 63 14.25 13.69 -8.87
N ASP A 64 15.09 14.51 -8.28
CA ASP A 64 16.47 14.13 -7.93
C ASP A 64 16.50 13.04 -6.82
N ASP A 65 15.47 13.00 -5.97
CA ASP A 65 15.30 12.02 -4.87
C ASP A 65 13.93 11.35 -4.95
N ILE A 66 13.91 10.16 -5.56
CA ILE A 66 12.68 9.39 -5.74
C ILE A 66 12.03 8.95 -4.42
N LEU A 67 12.82 8.74 -3.35
CA LEU A 67 12.27 8.33 -2.05
C LEU A 67 11.59 9.51 -1.37
N GLU A 68 12.17 10.70 -1.45
CA GLU A 68 11.56 11.92 -0.92
C GLU A 68 10.30 12.31 -1.71
N ASP A 69 10.31 12.13 -3.02
CA ASP A 69 9.13 12.35 -3.84
C ASP A 69 8.00 11.38 -3.46
N MET A 70 8.32 10.09 -3.28
CA MET A 70 7.36 9.10 -2.81
C MET A 70 6.80 9.47 -1.43
N ARG A 71 7.68 9.84 -0.48
CA ARG A 71 7.27 10.22 0.87
C ARG A 71 6.25 11.35 0.86
N ARG A 72 6.52 12.44 0.11
CA ARG A 72 5.63 13.61 0.02
C ARG A 72 4.26 13.26 -0.56
N HIS A 73 4.21 12.41 -1.58
CA HIS A 73 2.95 12.01 -2.20
C HIS A 73 2.15 11.05 -1.30
N ILE A 74 2.82 10.20 -0.53
CA ILE A 74 2.17 9.35 0.48
C ILE A 74 1.57 10.20 1.61
N GLU A 75 2.31 11.18 2.11
CA GLU A 75 1.81 12.13 3.12
C GLU A 75 0.60 12.90 2.59
N SER A 76 0.65 13.37 1.34
CA SER A 76 -0.50 14.01 0.69
C SER A 76 -1.72 13.08 0.61
N GLY A 77 -1.52 11.80 0.32
CA GLY A 77 -2.59 10.80 0.32
C GLY A 77 -3.23 10.63 1.71
N ASN A 78 -2.42 10.61 2.76
CA ASN A 78 -2.93 10.56 4.13
C ASN A 78 -3.69 11.83 4.53
N ASP A 79 -3.25 13.01 4.06
CA ASP A 79 -3.97 14.26 4.28
C ASP A 79 -5.32 14.28 3.56
N LEU A 80 -5.40 13.76 2.33
CA LEU A 80 -6.67 13.62 1.61
C LEU A 80 -7.67 12.70 2.34
N ILE A 81 -7.19 11.61 2.96
CA ILE A 81 -8.04 10.76 3.80
C ILE A 81 -8.60 11.56 4.99
N ARG A 82 -7.76 12.31 5.68
CA ARG A 82 -8.18 13.14 6.83
C ARG A 82 -9.19 14.22 6.42
N GLU A 83 -8.95 14.89 5.30
CA GLU A 83 -9.87 15.89 4.75
C GLU A 83 -11.23 15.26 4.42
N ALA A 84 -11.24 14.11 3.76
CA ALA A 84 -12.47 13.41 3.41
C ALA A 84 -13.29 12.99 4.65
N ILE A 85 -12.62 12.55 5.73
CA ILE A 85 -13.29 12.24 7.01
C ILE A 85 -13.85 13.51 7.65
N CYS A 86 -13.12 14.63 7.60
CA CYS A 86 -13.62 15.91 8.12
C CYS A 86 -14.87 16.39 7.37
N ASP A 87 -14.90 16.22 6.05
CA ASP A 87 -16.02 16.61 5.19
C ASP A 87 -17.22 15.66 5.31
N ASN A 88 -16.96 14.39 5.55
CA ASN A 88 -17.98 13.36 5.72
C ASN A 88 -17.63 12.40 6.88
N PRO A 89 -18.18 12.66 8.08
CA PRO A 89 -17.94 11.82 9.25
C PRO A 89 -18.36 10.35 9.11
N ASP A 90 -19.21 10.01 8.13
CA ASP A 90 -19.60 8.61 7.85
C ASP A 90 -18.41 7.78 7.32
N LEU A 91 -17.32 8.44 6.90
CA LEU A 91 -16.06 7.84 6.49
C LEU A 91 -15.09 7.59 7.66
N ASP A 92 -15.47 7.94 8.88
CA ASP A 92 -14.60 7.72 10.04
C ASP A 92 -14.22 6.25 10.20
N GLY A 93 -12.93 6.02 10.48
CA GLY A 93 -12.36 4.68 10.55
C GLY A 93 -11.97 4.08 9.18
N MET A 94 -12.10 4.82 8.07
CA MET A 94 -11.51 4.39 6.80
C MET A 94 -10.00 4.47 6.83
N GLY A 95 -9.38 3.55 6.11
CA GLY A 95 -7.93 3.51 5.93
C GLY A 95 -7.55 2.64 4.76
N THR A 96 -6.27 2.60 4.43
CA THR A 96 -5.78 1.74 3.36
C THR A 96 -4.33 1.35 3.59
N THR A 97 -3.94 0.19 3.08
CA THR A 97 -2.54 -0.14 2.88
C THR A 97 -1.98 0.61 1.69
N LEU A 98 -0.68 0.57 1.52
CA LEU A 98 -0.01 0.97 0.29
C LEU A 98 1.26 0.14 0.08
N VAL A 99 1.43 -0.41 -1.11
CA VAL A 99 2.73 -0.82 -1.64
C VAL A 99 2.93 -0.09 -2.95
N ALA A 100 4.01 0.68 -3.03
CA ALA A 100 4.35 1.45 -4.22
C ALA A 100 5.81 1.23 -4.62
N MET A 101 6.06 1.14 -5.93
CA MET A 101 7.39 1.02 -6.52
C MET A 101 7.54 2.08 -7.61
N LEU A 102 8.58 2.92 -7.48
CA LEU A 102 8.89 3.99 -8.44
C LEU A 102 10.24 3.72 -9.10
N PHE A 103 10.26 3.73 -10.43
CA PHE A 103 11.42 3.48 -11.25
C PHE A 103 11.91 4.75 -11.93
N ASP A 104 13.20 5.09 -11.77
CA ASP A 104 13.81 6.28 -12.36
C ASP A 104 14.62 6.01 -13.65
N GLY A 105 14.61 4.77 -14.13
CA GLY A 105 15.39 4.32 -15.27
C GLY A 105 16.66 3.56 -14.89
N ALA A 106 17.12 3.66 -13.65
CA ALA A 106 18.32 2.98 -13.15
C ALA A 106 18.08 2.30 -11.79
N LYS A 107 17.26 2.92 -10.93
CA LYS A 107 16.97 2.48 -9.57
C LYS A 107 15.47 2.30 -9.40
N MET A 108 15.11 1.51 -8.41
CA MET A 108 13.74 1.34 -7.97
C MET A 108 13.63 1.73 -6.49
N GLY A 109 12.80 2.74 -6.22
CA GLY A 109 12.37 3.06 -4.87
C GLY A 109 11.13 2.25 -4.52
N MET A 110 10.99 1.85 -3.26
CA MET A 110 9.82 1.16 -2.76
C MET A 110 9.36 1.77 -1.45
N ALA A 111 8.04 1.88 -1.29
CA ALA A 111 7.39 2.23 -0.04
C ALA A 111 6.32 1.19 0.28
N SER A 112 6.15 0.90 1.56
CA SER A 112 5.16 -0.04 2.07
C SER A 112 4.56 0.49 3.36
N VAL A 113 3.23 0.45 3.45
CA VAL A 113 2.44 0.79 4.65
C VAL A 113 1.36 -0.27 4.81
N GLY A 114 1.25 -0.85 5.99
CA GLY A 114 0.30 -1.89 6.31
C GLY A 114 0.83 -3.31 6.05
N ASP A 115 -0.04 -4.24 5.70
CA ASP A 115 0.26 -5.67 5.56
C ASP A 115 0.15 -6.20 4.12
N SER A 116 -0.07 -5.31 3.16
CA SER A 116 0.09 -5.66 1.75
C SER A 116 1.57 -5.94 1.43
N ARG A 117 1.83 -6.96 0.61
CA ARG A 117 3.18 -7.51 0.46
C ARG A 117 3.72 -7.40 -0.94
N ALA A 118 5.01 -7.15 -1.05
CA ALA A 118 5.79 -7.26 -2.26
C ALA A 118 6.79 -8.42 -2.16
N TYR A 119 6.95 -9.13 -3.28
CA TYR A 119 7.86 -10.26 -3.40
C TYR A 119 8.79 -10.06 -4.59
N LEU A 120 10.03 -10.48 -4.44
CA LEU A 120 11.02 -10.56 -5.50
C LEU A 120 11.25 -12.02 -5.88
N LEU A 121 10.97 -12.37 -7.13
CA LEU A 121 11.40 -13.64 -7.71
C LEU A 121 12.68 -13.39 -8.50
N ARG A 122 13.78 -14.00 -8.07
CA ARG A 122 15.09 -13.91 -8.73
C ARG A 122 15.79 -15.25 -8.67
N ASP A 123 16.33 -15.70 -9.80
CA ASP A 123 17.07 -16.97 -9.92
C ASP A 123 16.28 -18.19 -9.42
N GLY A 124 14.95 -18.15 -9.53
CA GLY A 124 14.04 -19.21 -9.08
C GLY A 124 13.68 -19.16 -7.60
N GLU A 125 14.21 -18.22 -6.84
CA GLU A 125 13.91 -18.01 -5.43
C GLU A 125 12.96 -16.83 -5.21
N LEU A 126 11.95 -17.03 -4.36
CA LEU A 126 10.95 -16.03 -4.00
C LEU A 126 11.27 -15.44 -2.62
N HIS A 127 11.49 -14.13 -2.58
CA HIS A 127 11.78 -13.40 -1.35
C HIS A 127 10.69 -12.36 -1.09
N GLN A 128 10.14 -12.34 0.11
CA GLN A 128 9.30 -11.24 0.57
C GLN A 128 10.22 -10.05 0.89
N ILE A 129 9.97 -8.90 0.24
CA ILE A 129 10.79 -7.69 0.41
C ILE A 129 10.13 -6.63 1.30
N THR A 130 8.83 -6.77 1.57
CA THR A 130 8.12 -5.94 2.55
C THR A 130 8.04 -6.66 3.89
N ARG A 131 7.90 -5.88 4.95
CA ARG A 131 7.56 -6.35 6.28
C ARG A 131 6.16 -5.85 6.61
N ASP A 132 5.34 -6.72 7.20
CA ASP A 132 3.99 -6.34 7.59
C ASP A 132 4.06 -5.30 8.73
N ASP A 133 3.37 -4.19 8.55
CA ASP A 133 3.23 -3.15 9.55
C ASP A 133 1.90 -3.39 10.30
N SER A 134 1.94 -4.34 11.23
CA SER A 134 0.79 -4.75 12.03
C SER A 134 1.18 -4.90 13.50
N PHE A 135 0.21 -4.72 14.39
CA PHE A 135 0.42 -4.93 15.84
C PHE A 135 0.89 -6.35 16.17
N VAL A 136 0.42 -7.35 15.41
CA VAL A 136 0.87 -8.74 15.57
C VAL A 136 2.36 -8.88 15.24
N GLN A 137 2.83 -8.23 14.18
CA GLN A 137 4.24 -8.25 13.80
C GLN A 137 5.10 -7.53 14.85
N ASP A 138 4.64 -6.40 15.39
CA ASP A 138 5.34 -5.71 16.48
C ASP A 138 5.51 -6.62 17.70
N LEU A 139 4.48 -7.37 18.08
CA LEU A 139 4.54 -8.33 19.18
C LEU A 139 5.50 -9.50 18.91
N VAL A 140 5.61 -9.96 17.67
CA VAL A 140 6.60 -10.96 17.25
C VAL A 140 8.01 -10.42 17.41
N ASP A 141 8.25 -9.20 16.94
CA ASP A 141 9.58 -8.58 16.98
C ASP A 141 10.03 -8.23 18.39
N GLU A 142 9.09 -7.89 19.28
CA GLU A 142 9.34 -7.71 20.70
C GLU A 142 9.52 -9.06 21.45
N GLY A 143 9.36 -10.19 20.76
CA GLY A 143 9.48 -11.53 21.35
C GLY A 143 8.31 -11.92 22.27
N ARG A 144 7.20 -11.18 22.22
CA ARG A 144 6.01 -11.40 23.08
C ARG A 144 5.12 -12.51 22.56
N ILE A 145 5.15 -12.79 21.25
CA ILE A 145 4.47 -13.92 20.62
C ILE A 145 5.38 -14.62 19.62
N THR A 146 5.09 -15.89 19.34
CA THR A 146 5.85 -16.68 18.37
C THR A 146 5.25 -16.50 16.97
N PRO A 147 6.08 -16.35 15.91
CA PRO A 147 5.61 -16.29 14.53
C PRO A 147 4.70 -17.48 14.18
N GLY A 148 3.61 -17.21 13.46
CA GLY A 148 2.68 -18.24 13.00
C GLY A 148 1.61 -18.67 14.03
N LYS A 149 1.64 -18.15 15.25
CA LYS A 149 0.54 -18.35 16.21
C LYS A 149 -0.54 -17.31 15.96
N PRO A 150 -1.82 -17.70 15.73
CA PRO A 150 -2.89 -16.73 15.54
C PRO A 150 -3.06 -15.87 16.81
N PRO A 151 -3.45 -14.59 16.68
CA PRO A 151 -3.75 -13.74 17.81
C PRO A 151 -4.88 -14.33 18.66
N SER A 152 -4.76 -14.22 19.96
CA SER A 152 -5.74 -14.76 20.91
C SER A 152 -6.97 -13.88 21.04
N THR A 153 -6.89 -12.61 20.59
CA THR A 153 -8.00 -11.66 20.61
C THR A 153 -8.01 -10.79 19.34
N PRO A 154 -9.18 -10.29 18.92
CA PRO A 154 -9.27 -9.39 17.77
C PRO A 154 -8.44 -8.09 17.91
N SER A 155 -8.22 -7.63 19.13
CA SER A 155 -7.40 -6.44 19.43
C SER A 155 -5.90 -6.65 19.16
N GLU A 156 -5.43 -7.90 19.11
CA GLU A 156 -4.04 -8.22 18.76
C GLU A 156 -3.77 -8.19 17.25
N ALA A 157 -4.82 -8.07 16.44
CA ALA A 157 -4.74 -8.02 14.98
C ALA A 157 -4.86 -6.59 14.42
N LEU A 158 -4.71 -5.55 15.28
CA LEU A 158 -4.84 -4.17 14.83
C LEU A 158 -3.73 -3.82 13.83
N LEU A 159 -4.13 -3.41 12.64
CA LEU A 159 -3.24 -2.97 11.57
C LEU A 159 -2.89 -1.48 11.72
N ARG A 160 -1.67 -1.11 11.31
CA ARG A 160 -1.31 0.28 11.03
C ARG A 160 -1.60 0.57 9.56
N MET A 161 -2.39 1.60 9.32
CA MET A 161 -2.82 2.00 7.99
C MET A 161 -2.68 3.52 7.84
N LEU A 162 -2.67 3.98 6.60
CA LEU A 162 -2.77 5.39 6.25
C LEU A 162 -4.15 5.94 6.61
#